data_eb698076a53ff5b3247491a94647c54b
#
_entry.id   eb698076a53ff5b3247491a94647c54b
#
_cell.length_a   1.000
_cell.length_b   1.000
_cell.length_c   1.000
_cell.angle_alpha   90.00
_cell.angle_beta   90.00
_cell.angle_gamma   90.00
#
_symmetry.space_group_name_H-M   'P 1'
#
loop_
_entity.id
_entity.type
_entity.pdbx_description
1 polymer ?
#
loop_
_entity_poly.entity_id
_entity_poly.type
_entity_poly.pdbx_seq_one_letter_code
_entity_poly.pdbx_strand_id
1 'polypeptide(L)'
;MKTLDAPKNLTRNVLLGMTLGVIIASIFFYFQAQIPVDVFLAVEKYIFNLGGQVFKNLLLLIVVPLVFFSLVSGISSLSNMVKLGSIATKTIGLYLLTTGLAVSLALFFGWVFNLSGYEGEVESYEPVQGSADLYQTVLRIFPSNIFGAFVENNMLGIVFISILFGIALNLTDDLTSGLSKAFEKMNIVFLKIVLLIMNFAPFGVFCLIGSYVMAKGLNVFGDLAQYVLILMFVLFFHLFFTYSLILKIFANLNPIIFFRKMRNVALFAFSTSSSAATIPVTLKTV
;
A
#
# COMPACT_ATOMS: atom_id res chain seq x y z
N MET A 1 -26.63 5.76 -5.87
CA MET A 1 -25.34 5.05 -6.04
C MET A 1 -25.43 3.74 -5.29
N LYS A 2 -25.39 2.59 -5.97
CA LYS A 2 -25.21 1.31 -5.27
C LYS A 2 -23.84 1.39 -4.61
N THR A 3 -23.79 1.30 -3.29
CA THR A 3 -22.57 1.30 -2.52
C THR A 3 -21.64 0.17 -2.99
N LEU A 4 -20.36 0.47 -3.18
CA LEU A 4 -19.33 -0.55 -3.42
C LEU A 4 -19.09 -1.27 -2.10
N ASP A 5 -20.02 -2.14 -1.69
CA ASP A 5 -19.90 -2.81 -0.41
C ASP A 5 -18.83 -3.90 -0.50
N ALA A 6 -17.92 -3.87 0.44
CA ALA A 6 -16.98 -4.96 0.67
C ALA A 6 -17.77 -6.25 1.00
N PRO A 7 -17.21 -7.44 0.69
CA PRO A 7 -17.87 -8.71 1.01
C PRO A 7 -18.22 -8.77 2.50
N LYS A 8 -19.47 -9.12 2.81
CA LYS A 8 -19.91 -9.31 4.19
C LYS A 8 -18.99 -10.33 4.88
N ASN A 9 -18.48 -9.96 6.06
CA ASN A 9 -17.58 -10.79 6.86
C ASN A 9 -16.18 -11.06 6.25
N LEU A 10 -15.70 -10.24 5.30
CA LEU A 10 -14.37 -10.41 4.69
C LEU A 10 -13.28 -10.56 5.76
N THR A 11 -13.22 -9.64 6.71
CA THR A 11 -12.22 -9.66 7.79
C THR A 11 -12.27 -10.95 8.59
N ARG A 12 -13.47 -11.40 8.97
CA ARG A 12 -13.62 -12.68 9.68
C ARG A 12 -13.12 -13.85 8.86
N ASN A 13 -13.47 -13.91 7.59
CA ASN A 13 -13.08 -15.00 6.70
C ASN A 13 -11.56 -15.00 6.42
N VAL A 14 -10.94 -13.81 6.30
CA VAL A 14 -9.48 -13.69 6.17
C VAL A 14 -8.78 -14.15 7.45
N LEU A 15 -9.26 -13.75 8.63
CA LEU A 15 -8.72 -14.23 9.91
C LEU A 15 -8.86 -15.74 10.06
N LEU A 16 -10.00 -16.31 9.65
CA LEU A 16 -10.19 -17.76 9.62
C LEU A 16 -9.23 -18.45 8.63
N GLY A 17 -9.05 -17.88 7.44
CA GLY A 17 -8.08 -18.38 6.46
C GLY A 17 -6.66 -18.36 7.03
N MET A 18 -6.26 -17.26 7.65
CA MET A 18 -4.95 -17.12 8.30
C MET A 18 -4.74 -18.15 9.41
N THR A 19 -5.69 -18.30 10.33
CA THR A 19 -5.58 -19.28 11.43
C THR A 19 -5.55 -20.71 10.93
N LEU A 20 -6.36 -21.06 9.94
CA LEU A 20 -6.34 -22.38 9.31
C LEU A 20 -5.01 -22.63 8.58
N GLY A 21 -4.46 -21.61 7.89
CA GLY A 21 -3.16 -21.69 7.25
C GLY A 21 -2.04 -22.01 8.24
N VAL A 22 -2.02 -21.31 9.37
CA VAL A 22 -1.07 -21.59 10.47
C VAL A 22 -1.23 -23.01 11.00
N ILE A 23 -2.45 -23.40 11.35
CA ILE A 23 -2.70 -24.71 11.97
C ILE A 23 -2.31 -25.86 11.03
N ILE A 24 -2.81 -25.85 9.80
CA ILE A 24 -2.56 -26.92 8.83
C ILE A 24 -1.08 -26.99 8.47
N ALA A 25 -0.45 -25.86 8.17
CA ALA A 25 0.97 -25.84 7.84
C ALA A 25 1.86 -26.26 9.02
N SER A 26 1.48 -25.91 10.26
CA SER A 26 2.19 -26.35 11.47
C SER A 26 2.10 -27.86 11.68
N ILE A 27 0.95 -28.46 11.39
CA ILE A 27 0.79 -29.92 11.43
C ILE A 27 1.73 -30.58 10.43
N PHE A 28 1.73 -30.11 9.17
CA PHE A 28 2.64 -30.63 8.14
C PHE A 28 4.11 -30.43 8.54
N PHE A 29 4.48 -29.26 9.06
CA PHE A 29 5.84 -28.97 9.50
C PHE A 29 6.29 -29.86 10.67
N TYR A 30 5.42 -30.09 11.66
CA TYR A 30 5.74 -30.93 12.82
C TYR A 30 5.91 -32.40 12.44
N PHE A 31 5.07 -32.90 11.54
CA PHE A 31 5.09 -34.29 11.08
C PHE A 31 5.93 -34.50 9.82
N GLN A 32 6.72 -33.51 9.37
CA GLN A 32 7.52 -33.58 8.14
C GLN A 32 8.44 -34.81 8.06
N ALA A 33 9.00 -35.28 9.20
CA ALA A 33 9.84 -36.48 9.26
C ALA A 33 9.05 -37.78 9.05
N GLN A 34 7.74 -37.78 9.22
CA GLN A 34 6.85 -38.95 9.08
C GLN A 34 6.11 -38.97 7.73
N ILE A 35 6.09 -37.82 7.02
CA ILE A 35 5.44 -37.68 5.71
C ILE A 35 6.49 -37.96 4.62
N PRO A 36 6.16 -38.75 3.57
CA PRO A 36 7.05 -38.89 2.42
C PRO A 36 7.44 -37.51 1.86
N VAL A 37 8.73 -37.31 1.61
CA VAL A 37 9.29 -36.02 1.17
C VAL A 37 8.58 -35.50 -0.08
N ASP A 38 8.26 -36.38 -1.03
CA ASP A 38 7.56 -35.99 -2.25
C ASP A 38 6.16 -35.43 -1.98
N VAL A 39 5.44 -35.98 -0.99
CA VAL A 39 4.11 -35.49 -0.59
C VAL A 39 4.23 -34.14 0.12
N PHE A 40 5.21 -33.99 1.02
CA PHE A 40 5.43 -32.73 1.71
C PHE A 40 5.75 -31.61 0.70
N LEU A 41 6.70 -31.84 -0.20
CA LEU A 41 7.09 -30.88 -1.24
C LEU A 41 5.94 -30.59 -2.23
N ALA A 42 5.14 -31.58 -2.57
CA ALA A 42 3.99 -31.39 -3.42
C ALA A 42 2.93 -30.48 -2.77
N VAL A 43 2.62 -30.70 -1.49
CA VAL A 43 1.69 -29.86 -0.72
C VAL A 43 2.20 -28.43 -0.60
N GLU A 44 3.47 -28.24 -0.22
CA GLU A 44 4.10 -26.94 -0.15
C GLU A 44 4.04 -26.21 -1.50
N LYS A 45 4.48 -26.85 -2.57
CA LYS A 45 4.63 -26.24 -3.90
C LYS A 45 3.26 -25.96 -4.56
N TYR A 46 2.37 -26.97 -4.60
CA TYR A 46 1.15 -26.89 -5.41
C TYR A 46 -0.08 -26.37 -4.66
N ILE A 47 -0.08 -26.42 -3.33
CA ILE A 47 -1.19 -25.87 -2.54
C ILE A 47 -0.80 -24.50 -1.98
N PHE A 48 0.22 -24.45 -1.13
CA PHE A 48 0.53 -23.22 -0.42
C PHE A 48 1.24 -22.18 -1.29
N ASN A 49 2.34 -22.58 -1.94
CA ASN A 49 3.12 -21.62 -2.73
C ASN A 49 2.33 -21.18 -3.98
N LEU A 50 1.82 -22.11 -4.78
CA LEU A 50 1.05 -21.75 -5.98
C LEU A 50 -0.19 -20.90 -5.63
N GLY A 51 -0.98 -21.28 -4.64
CA GLY A 51 -2.17 -20.53 -4.24
C GLY A 51 -1.80 -19.13 -3.72
N GLY A 52 -0.74 -19.00 -2.93
CA GLY A 52 -0.22 -17.72 -2.46
C GLY A 52 0.30 -16.84 -3.60
N GLN A 53 1.07 -17.39 -4.53
CA GLN A 53 1.59 -16.64 -5.68
C GLN A 53 0.48 -16.18 -6.64
N VAL A 54 -0.51 -17.03 -6.89
CA VAL A 54 -1.69 -16.62 -7.69
C VAL A 54 -2.40 -15.44 -7.05
N PHE A 55 -2.63 -15.48 -5.74
CA PHE A 55 -3.28 -14.37 -5.04
C PHE A 55 -2.42 -13.10 -5.08
N LYS A 56 -1.11 -13.20 -4.83
CA LYS A 56 -0.15 -12.09 -4.96
C LYS A 56 -0.19 -11.48 -6.37
N ASN A 57 -0.16 -12.31 -7.40
CA ASN A 57 -0.21 -11.86 -8.79
C ASN A 57 -1.54 -11.17 -9.13
N LEU A 58 -2.68 -11.68 -8.62
CA LEU A 58 -3.98 -11.02 -8.78
C LEU A 58 -4.03 -9.64 -8.13
N LEU A 59 -3.39 -9.45 -6.98
CA LEU A 59 -3.27 -8.13 -6.36
C LEU A 59 -2.40 -7.19 -7.19
N LEU A 60 -1.23 -7.66 -7.64
CA LEU A 60 -0.30 -6.87 -8.44
C LEU A 60 -0.88 -6.47 -9.81
N LEU A 61 -1.68 -7.34 -10.42
CA LEU A 61 -2.35 -7.11 -11.71
C LEU A 61 -3.11 -5.78 -11.76
N ILE A 62 -3.69 -5.37 -10.65
CA ILE A 62 -4.60 -4.21 -10.61
C ILE A 62 -3.89 -2.93 -10.19
N VAL A 63 -2.73 -3.02 -9.56
CA VAL A 63 -2.06 -1.85 -8.98
C VAL A 63 -1.86 -0.75 -10.02
N VAL A 64 -1.28 -1.08 -11.16
CA VAL A 64 -0.98 -0.11 -12.23
C VAL A 64 -2.23 0.56 -12.79
N PRO A 65 -3.24 -0.18 -13.29
CA PRO A 65 -4.46 0.44 -13.80
C PRO A 65 -5.21 1.25 -12.73
N LEU A 66 -5.28 0.74 -11.50
CA LEU A 66 -5.97 1.42 -10.41
C LEU A 66 -5.31 2.76 -10.08
N VAL A 67 -3.98 2.79 -9.95
CA VAL A 67 -3.23 4.02 -9.68
C VAL A 67 -3.45 5.02 -10.82
N PHE A 68 -3.34 4.58 -12.07
CA PHE A 68 -3.53 5.44 -13.22
C PHE A 68 -4.93 6.07 -13.26
N PHE A 69 -5.99 5.26 -13.28
CA PHE A 69 -7.36 5.78 -13.36
C PHE A 69 -7.76 6.59 -12.13
N SER A 70 -7.30 6.22 -10.95
CA SER A 70 -7.57 6.94 -9.72
C SER A 70 -6.94 8.33 -9.73
N LEU A 71 -5.66 8.45 -10.12
CA LEU A 71 -4.96 9.72 -10.17
C LEU A 71 -5.51 10.62 -11.29
N VAL A 72 -5.73 10.09 -12.48
CA VAL A 72 -6.31 10.85 -13.60
C VAL A 72 -7.69 11.39 -13.21
N SER A 73 -8.56 10.54 -12.67
CA SER A 73 -9.90 10.94 -12.19
C SER A 73 -9.82 12.01 -11.11
N GLY A 74 -8.93 11.83 -10.13
CA GLY A 74 -8.73 12.78 -9.04
C GLY A 74 -8.28 14.16 -9.53
N ILE A 75 -7.31 14.20 -10.44
CA ILE A 75 -6.72 15.46 -10.95
C ILE A 75 -7.67 16.15 -11.93
N SER A 76 -8.33 15.41 -12.81
CA SER A 76 -9.26 16.00 -13.79
C SER A 76 -10.50 16.62 -13.14
N SER A 77 -10.85 16.20 -11.92
CA SER A 77 -11.99 16.76 -11.17
C SER A 77 -11.70 18.06 -10.43
N LEU A 78 -10.46 18.58 -10.46
CA LEU A 78 -10.07 19.79 -9.72
C LEU A 78 -10.53 21.05 -10.42
N SER A 79 -11.29 21.91 -9.71
CA SER A 79 -11.94 23.10 -10.28
C SER A 79 -11.03 24.34 -10.40
N ASN A 80 -9.81 24.36 -9.84
CA ASN A 80 -8.95 25.55 -9.85
C ASN A 80 -7.45 25.20 -9.84
N MET A 81 -6.84 25.23 -11.03
CA MET A 81 -5.44 24.87 -11.26
C MET A 81 -4.43 25.88 -10.67
N VAL A 82 -4.77 27.17 -10.58
CA VAL A 82 -3.83 28.21 -10.11
C VAL A 82 -3.59 28.11 -8.61
N LYS A 83 -4.63 27.85 -7.81
CA LYS A 83 -4.48 27.58 -6.37
C LYS A 83 -3.78 26.25 -6.12
N LEU A 84 -3.92 25.30 -7.03
CA LEU A 84 -3.32 23.98 -6.95
C LEU A 84 -1.78 24.05 -6.91
N GLY A 85 -1.15 24.88 -7.72
CA GLY A 85 0.32 24.97 -7.79
C GLY A 85 0.96 25.33 -6.44
N SER A 86 0.44 26.36 -5.74
CA SER A 86 0.96 26.77 -4.44
C SER A 86 0.71 25.74 -3.34
N ILE A 87 -0.49 25.14 -3.33
CA ILE A 87 -0.84 24.08 -2.36
C ILE A 87 -0.01 22.84 -2.65
N ALA A 88 0.12 22.43 -3.90
CA ALA A 88 0.90 21.25 -4.30
C ALA A 88 2.37 21.37 -3.88
N THR A 89 3.03 22.51 -4.13
CA THR A 89 4.43 22.72 -3.75
C THR A 89 4.63 22.61 -2.25
N LYS A 90 3.75 23.24 -1.44
CA LYS A 90 3.80 23.14 0.02
C LYS A 90 3.54 21.71 0.51
N THR A 91 2.57 21.04 -0.10
CA THR A 91 2.23 19.65 0.23
C THR A 91 3.38 18.71 -0.09
N ILE A 92 4.00 18.82 -1.27
CA ILE A 92 5.16 18.00 -1.65
C ILE A 92 6.33 18.26 -0.70
N GLY A 93 6.63 19.52 -0.38
CA GLY A 93 7.69 19.87 0.57
C GLY A 93 7.45 19.24 1.96
N LEU A 94 6.22 19.32 2.47
CA LEU A 94 5.84 18.69 3.74
C LEU A 94 5.88 17.15 3.65
N TYR A 95 5.46 16.57 2.53
CA TYR A 95 5.57 15.11 2.32
C TYR A 95 7.01 14.63 2.35
N LEU A 96 7.91 15.29 1.64
CA LEU A 96 9.33 14.95 1.64
C LEU A 96 9.94 15.08 3.05
N LEU A 97 9.62 16.15 3.75
CA LEU A 97 10.08 16.37 5.12
C LEU A 97 9.56 15.26 6.06
N THR A 98 8.26 15.01 6.07
CA THR A 98 7.64 14.01 6.96
C THR A 98 8.09 12.60 6.62
N THR A 99 8.24 12.26 5.33
CA THR A 99 8.76 10.97 4.89
C THR A 99 10.22 10.79 5.30
N GLY A 100 11.05 11.81 5.10
CA GLY A 100 12.45 11.78 5.55
C GLY A 100 12.57 11.55 7.06
N LEU A 101 11.75 12.26 7.84
CA LEU A 101 11.69 12.06 9.30
C LEU A 101 11.16 10.66 9.67
N ALA A 102 10.14 10.16 8.99
CA ALA A 102 9.59 8.82 9.24
C ALA A 102 10.63 7.72 8.98
N VAL A 103 11.33 7.79 7.85
CA VAL A 103 12.41 6.83 7.50
C VAL A 103 13.55 6.92 8.50
N SER A 104 13.98 8.13 8.86
CA SER A 104 15.06 8.32 9.85
C SER A 104 14.69 7.73 11.21
N LEU A 105 13.45 7.94 11.66
CA LEU A 105 12.96 7.36 12.91
C LEU A 105 12.85 5.82 12.83
N ALA A 106 12.38 5.30 11.70
CA ALA A 106 12.29 3.84 11.51
C ALA A 106 13.67 3.18 11.55
N LEU A 107 14.66 3.77 10.89
CA LEU A 107 16.05 3.28 10.93
C LEU A 107 16.66 3.42 12.32
N PHE A 108 16.44 4.54 13.00
CA PHE A 108 16.93 4.77 14.36
C PHE A 108 16.36 3.73 15.34
N PHE A 109 15.06 3.55 15.37
CA PHE A 109 14.44 2.57 16.26
C PHE A 109 14.74 1.12 15.84
N GLY A 110 14.84 0.85 14.55
CA GLY A 110 15.30 -0.44 14.05
C GLY A 110 16.69 -0.79 14.56
N TRP A 111 17.60 0.19 14.57
CA TRP A 111 18.94 0.03 15.14
C TRP A 111 18.92 -0.13 16.67
N VAL A 112 18.17 0.72 17.38
CA VAL A 112 18.06 0.67 18.86
C VAL A 112 17.51 -0.66 19.36
N PHE A 113 16.50 -1.20 18.68
CA PHE A 113 15.86 -2.48 19.02
C PHE A 113 16.51 -3.70 18.37
N ASN A 114 17.67 -3.48 17.72
CA ASN A 114 18.46 -4.53 17.10
C ASN A 114 17.64 -5.48 16.19
N LEU A 115 16.87 -4.88 15.27
CA LEU A 115 16.11 -5.63 14.26
C LEU A 115 16.99 -6.38 13.23
N SER A 116 18.32 -6.32 13.38
CA SER A 116 19.31 -6.94 12.49
C SER A 116 19.44 -8.46 12.62
N GLY A 117 18.64 -9.08 13.51
CA GLY A 117 18.70 -10.52 13.77
C GLY A 117 17.96 -11.42 12.80
N TYR A 118 17.50 -10.93 11.65
CA TYR A 118 16.95 -11.78 10.62
C TYR A 118 18.09 -12.38 9.79
N GLU A 119 18.68 -13.47 10.29
CA GLU A 119 19.56 -14.38 9.52
C GLU A 119 18.73 -15.26 8.55
N GLY A 120 17.71 -14.68 7.92
CA GLY A 120 17.16 -15.29 6.73
C GLY A 120 18.17 -15.09 5.61
N GLU A 121 18.37 -16.10 4.77
CA GLU A 121 18.98 -15.87 3.47
C GLU A 121 18.31 -14.64 2.90
N VAL A 122 19.01 -13.52 2.95
CA VAL A 122 18.71 -12.42 2.08
C VAL A 122 18.89 -13.09 0.70
N GLU A 123 17.77 -13.48 0.06
CA GLU A 123 17.82 -13.71 -1.39
C GLU A 123 18.70 -12.58 -1.87
N SER A 124 19.88 -12.93 -2.38
CA SER A 124 20.94 -12.00 -2.66
C SER A 124 20.30 -10.76 -3.25
N TYR A 125 20.15 -9.72 -2.41
CA TYR A 125 19.69 -8.43 -2.89
C TYR A 125 20.78 -8.03 -3.86
N GLU A 126 20.63 -8.47 -5.10
CA GLU A 126 21.37 -7.84 -6.18
C GLU A 126 20.87 -6.41 -6.13
N PRO A 127 21.70 -5.47 -5.66
CA PRO A 127 21.33 -4.07 -5.72
C PRO A 127 20.99 -3.86 -7.19
N VAL A 128 19.73 -3.53 -7.47
CA VAL A 128 19.32 -3.19 -8.83
C VAL A 128 20.39 -2.26 -9.33
N GLN A 129 21.23 -2.75 -10.25
CA GLN A 129 22.40 -2.00 -10.72
C GLN A 129 21.91 -0.62 -11.11
N GLY A 130 22.33 0.42 -10.38
CA GLY A 130 21.83 1.78 -10.51
C GLY A 130 20.86 2.26 -9.42
N SER A 131 20.57 1.50 -8.34
CA SER A 131 19.57 1.85 -7.32
C SER A 131 19.94 3.04 -6.40
N ALA A 132 21.16 3.53 -6.44
CA ALA A 132 21.61 4.71 -5.70
C ALA A 132 21.88 5.94 -6.59
N ASP A 133 21.68 5.85 -7.90
CA ASP A 133 21.89 6.97 -8.79
C ASP A 133 20.63 7.84 -8.85
N LEU A 134 20.70 8.99 -8.19
CA LEU A 134 19.65 10.01 -8.25
C LEU A 134 19.31 10.38 -9.70
N TYR A 135 20.30 10.41 -10.59
CA TYR A 135 20.10 10.69 -11.99
C TYR A 135 19.17 9.66 -12.64
N GLN A 136 19.42 8.38 -12.45
CA GLN A 136 18.56 7.31 -12.96
C GLN A 136 17.17 7.34 -12.33
N THR A 137 17.07 7.65 -11.03
CA THR A 137 15.79 7.78 -10.35
C THR A 137 14.97 8.94 -10.94
N VAL A 138 15.60 10.08 -11.19
CA VAL A 138 14.94 11.23 -11.85
C VAL A 138 14.50 10.87 -13.27
N LEU A 139 15.34 10.19 -14.05
CA LEU A 139 14.97 9.75 -15.40
C LEU A 139 13.78 8.77 -15.39
N ARG A 140 13.65 7.90 -14.39
CA ARG A 140 12.49 7.02 -14.25
C ARG A 140 11.18 7.76 -14.01
N ILE A 141 11.23 9.00 -13.47
CA ILE A 141 10.03 9.84 -13.34
C ILE A 141 9.52 10.26 -14.71
N PHE A 142 10.43 10.47 -15.68
CA PHE A 142 10.11 10.96 -17.04
C PHE A 142 10.30 9.83 -18.07
N PRO A 143 9.38 8.87 -18.17
CA PRO A 143 9.56 7.74 -19.06
C PRO A 143 9.47 8.19 -20.53
N SER A 144 10.34 7.64 -21.36
CA SER A 144 10.35 7.89 -22.81
C SER A 144 9.18 7.23 -23.55
N ASN A 145 8.55 6.24 -22.92
CA ASN A 145 7.44 5.49 -23.50
C ASN A 145 6.38 5.22 -22.42
N ILE A 146 5.15 5.68 -22.70
CA ILE A 146 4.00 5.49 -21.81
C ILE A 146 3.74 4.00 -21.55
N PHE A 147 3.64 3.21 -22.62
CA PHE A 147 3.34 1.78 -22.51
C PHE A 147 4.48 1.02 -21.82
N GLY A 148 5.73 1.41 -22.09
CA GLY A 148 6.90 0.85 -21.39
C GLY A 148 6.79 1.03 -19.88
N ALA A 149 6.42 2.22 -19.39
CA ALA A 149 6.23 2.47 -17.98
C ALA A 149 5.17 1.56 -17.34
N PHE A 150 4.10 1.25 -18.07
CA PHE A 150 3.03 0.33 -17.61
C PHE A 150 3.51 -1.13 -17.57
N VAL A 151 4.20 -1.60 -18.61
CA VAL A 151 4.72 -2.98 -18.70
C VAL A 151 5.79 -3.26 -17.65
N GLU A 152 6.69 -2.30 -17.44
CA GLU A 152 7.79 -2.42 -16.48
C GLU A 152 7.38 -2.12 -15.03
N ASN A 153 6.10 -1.81 -14.79
CA ASN A 153 5.60 -1.38 -13.47
C ASN A 153 6.38 -0.19 -12.88
N ASN A 154 6.86 0.74 -13.74
CA ASN A 154 7.55 1.94 -13.29
C ASN A 154 6.56 2.91 -12.64
N MET A 155 6.32 2.75 -11.32
CA MET A 155 5.32 3.52 -10.58
C MET A 155 5.57 5.03 -10.62
N LEU A 156 6.83 5.48 -10.58
CA LEU A 156 7.16 6.90 -10.67
C LEU A 156 6.73 7.49 -12.03
N GLY A 157 7.04 6.78 -13.11
CA GLY A 157 6.61 7.16 -14.45
C GLY A 157 5.08 7.13 -14.61
N ILE A 158 4.41 6.12 -14.08
CA ILE A 158 2.95 6.01 -14.12
C ILE A 158 2.27 7.17 -13.39
N VAL A 159 2.77 7.55 -12.20
CA VAL A 159 2.26 8.72 -11.46
C VAL A 159 2.46 9.99 -12.28
N PHE A 160 3.64 10.21 -12.86
CA PHE A 160 3.92 11.37 -13.72
C PHE A 160 2.98 11.44 -14.93
N ILE A 161 2.84 10.32 -15.66
CA ILE A 161 1.92 10.21 -16.80
C ILE A 161 0.48 10.51 -16.36
N SER A 162 0.05 9.97 -15.20
CA SER A 162 -1.30 10.20 -14.68
C SER A 162 -1.56 11.67 -14.34
N ILE A 163 -0.56 12.36 -13.80
CA ILE A 163 -0.64 13.79 -13.51
C ILE A 163 -0.78 14.58 -14.81
N LEU A 164 0.07 14.32 -15.80
CA LEU A 164 0.01 14.99 -17.11
C LEU A 164 -1.34 14.75 -17.78
N PHE A 165 -1.81 13.51 -17.78
CA PHE A 165 -3.08 13.15 -18.41
C PHE A 165 -4.27 13.81 -17.70
N GLY A 166 -4.27 13.83 -16.37
CA GLY A 166 -5.31 14.48 -15.55
C GLY A 166 -5.35 16.01 -15.78
N ILE A 167 -4.18 16.66 -15.87
CA ILE A 167 -4.07 18.08 -16.19
C ILE A 167 -4.58 18.35 -17.62
N ALA A 168 -4.14 17.56 -18.60
CA ALA A 168 -4.57 17.71 -19.98
C ALA A 168 -6.10 17.57 -20.13
N LEU A 169 -6.69 16.57 -19.47
CA LEU A 169 -8.15 16.39 -19.46
C LEU A 169 -8.87 17.58 -18.84
N ASN A 170 -8.35 18.12 -17.75
CA ASN A 170 -8.95 19.27 -17.09
C ASN A 170 -8.89 20.52 -17.99
N LEU A 171 -7.77 20.75 -18.68
CA LEU A 171 -7.61 21.88 -19.61
C LEU A 171 -8.42 21.76 -20.91
N THR A 172 -8.82 20.54 -21.28
CA THR A 172 -9.56 20.27 -22.52
C THR A 172 -11.01 19.82 -22.25
N ASP A 173 -11.53 20.02 -21.06
CA ASP A 173 -12.87 19.53 -20.67
C ASP A 173 -13.98 20.05 -21.57
N ASP A 174 -13.89 21.31 -22.01
CA ASP A 174 -14.83 21.92 -22.97
C ASP A 174 -14.82 21.22 -24.35
N LEU A 175 -13.66 20.71 -24.79
CA LEU A 175 -13.48 20.04 -26.09
C LEU A 175 -13.75 18.54 -26.01
N THR A 176 -13.51 17.94 -24.84
CA THR A 176 -13.57 16.48 -24.60
C THR A 176 -14.73 16.11 -23.67
N SER A 177 -15.88 16.77 -23.84
CA SER A 177 -17.01 16.65 -22.93
C SER A 177 -17.35 15.20 -22.58
N GLY A 178 -17.26 14.85 -21.29
CA GLY A 178 -17.56 13.51 -20.78
C GLY A 178 -16.37 12.55 -20.67
N LEU A 179 -15.18 12.88 -21.20
CA LEU A 179 -14.00 12.01 -21.09
C LEU A 179 -13.52 11.91 -19.62
N SER A 180 -13.50 13.02 -18.89
CA SER A 180 -13.22 13.02 -17.43
C SER A 180 -14.17 12.08 -16.66
N LYS A 181 -15.46 12.10 -17.02
CA LYS A 181 -16.46 11.18 -16.45
C LYS A 181 -16.21 9.71 -16.85
N ALA A 182 -15.65 9.46 -18.03
CA ALA A 182 -15.29 8.11 -18.44
C ALA A 182 -14.16 7.56 -17.57
N PHE A 183 -13.13 8.36 -17.27
CA PHE A 183 -12.05 7.98 -16.35
C PHE A 183 -12.57 7.74 -14.92
N GLU A 184 -13.50 8.55 -14.44
CA GLU A 184 -14.17 8.31 -13.14
C GLU A 184 -14.91 6.96 -13.13
N LYS A 185 -15.66 6.64 -14.19
CA LYS A 185 -16.34 5.34 -14.32
C LYS A 185 -15.35 4.18 -14.39
N MET A 186 -14.23 4.33 -15.12
CA MET A 186 -13.18 3.31 -15.16
C MET A 186 -12.55 3.09 -13.79
N ASN A 187 -12.28 4.14 -13.02
CA ASN A 187 -11.82 4.02 -11.64
C ASN A 187 -12.78 3.19 -10.78
N ILE A 188 -14.10 3.43 -10.91
CA ILE A 188 -15.12 2.63 -10.21
C ILE A 188 -15.08 1.16 -10.64
N VAL A 189 -14.86 0.87 -11.92
CA VAL A 189 -14.72 -0.49 -12.45
C VAL A 189 -13.50 -1.18 -11.82
N PHE A 190 -12.33 -0.53 -11.80
CA PHE A 190 -11.13 -1.11 -11.20
C PHE A 190 -11.27 -1.31 -9.70
N LEU A 191 -11.90 -0.38 -8.98
CA LEU A 191 -12.24 -0.59 -7.57
C LEU A 191 -13.15 -1.82 -7.37
N LYS A 192 -14.11 -2.06 -8.30
CA LYS A 192 -14.94 -3.26 -8.23
C LYS A 192 -14.15 -4.54 -8.51
N ILE A 193 -13.19 -4.52 -9.43
CA ILE A 193 -12.29 -5.65 -9.67
C ILE A 193 -11.46 -5.95 -8.41
N VAL A 194 -10.92 -4.93 -7.71
CA VAL A 194 -10.28 -5.14 -6.40
C VAL A 194 -11.19 -5.90 -5.45
N LEU A 195 -12.44 -5.47 -5.30
CA LEU A 195 -13.40 -6.15 -4.41
C LEU A 195 -13.69 -7.60 -4.85
N LEU A 196 -13.69 -7.89 -6.16
CA LEU A 196 -13.83 -9.25 -6.66
C LEU A 196 -12.62 -10.12 -6.28
N ILE A 197 -11.40 -9.60 -6.43
CA ILE A 197 -10.17 -10.30 -6.02
C ILE A 197 -10.14 -10.50 -4.50
N MET A 198 -10.60 -9.52 -3.74
CA MET A 198 -10.67 -9.64 -2.28
C MET A 198 -11.59 -10.76 -1.78
N ASN A 199 -12.50 -11.28 -2.60
CA ASN A 199 -13.23 -12.51 -2.28
C ASN A 199 -12.32 -13.75 -2.16
N PHE A 200 -11.18 -13.75 -2.88
CA PHE A 200 -10.16 -14.79 -2.79
C PHE A 200 -9.17 -14.59 -1.64
N ALA A 201 -9.21 -13.43 -0.98
CA ALA A 201 -8.26 -13.10 0.09
C ALA A 201 -8.22 -14.14 1.22
N PRO A 202 -9.34 -14.72 1.71
CA PRO A 202 -9.28 -15.75 2.74
C PRO A 202 -8.43 -16.97 2.32
N PHE A 203 -8.59 -17.42 1.08
CA PHE A 203 -7.80 -18.53 0.52
C PHE A 203 -6.36 -18.10 0.23
N GLY A 204 -6.17 -16.93 -0.37
CA GLY A 204 -4.84 -16.41 -0.67
C GLY A 204 -3.98 -16.21 0.59
N VAL A 205 -4.57 -15.66 1.66
CA VAL A 205 -3.89 -15.47 2.96
C VAL A 205 -3.61 -16.80 3.64
N PHE A 206 -4.56 -17.75 3.58
CA PHE A 206 -4.33 -19.13 4.01
C PHE A 206 -3.07 -19.72 3.36
N CYS A 207 -2.96 -19.62 2.03
CA CYS A 207 -1.83 -20.15 1.28
C CYS A 207 -0.52 -19.41 1.58
N LEU A 208 -0.53 -18.07 1.62
CA LEU A 208 0.68 -17.28 1.89
C LEU A 208 1.24 -17.57 3.27
N ILE A 209 0.41 -17.52 4.31
CA ILE A 209 0.85 -17.79 5.68
C ILE A 209 1.28 -19.26 5.82
N GLY A 210 0.51 -20.17 5.23
CA GLY A 210 0.86 -21.60 5.24
C GLY A 210 2.21 -21.88 4.58
N SER A 211 2.52 -21.25 3.46
CA SER A 211 3.83 -21.36 2.79
C SER A 211 4.97 -20.93 3.71
N TYR A 212 4.83 -19.78 4.39
CA TYR A 212 5.84 -19.31 5.34
C TYR A 212 6.04 -20.26 6.53
N VAL A 213 4.95 -20.81 7.09
CA VAL A 213 5.02 -21.75 8.21
C VAL A 213 5.62 -23.07 7.78
N MET A 214 5.31 -23.57 6.59
CA MET A 214 5.93 -24.81 6.07
C MET A 214 7.42 -24.64 5.81
N ALA A 215 7.87 -23.46 5.37
CA ALA A 215 9.28 -23.21 5.11
C ALA A 215 10.11 -22.99 6.41
N LYS A 216 9.58 -22.32 7.42
CA LYS A 216 10.35 -21.81 8.58
C LYS A 216 9.79 -22.24 9.95
N GLY A 217 8.66 -22.93 9.98
CA GLY A 217 7.96 -23.30 11.22
C GLY A 217 7.34 -22.09 11.94
N LEU A 218 6.93 -22.30 13.20
CA LEU A 218 6.30 -21.27 14.02
C LEU A 218 7.25 -20.17 14.52
N ASN A 219 8.58 -20.38 14.44
CA ASN A 219 9.58 -19.39 14.90
C ASN A 219 9.47 -18.06 14.13
N VAL A 220 9.01 -18.11 12.88
CA VAL A 220 8.70 -16.93 12.06
C VAL A 220 7.81 -15.92 12.80
N PHE A 221 6.88 -16.39 13.62
CA PHE A 221 5.96 -15.47 14.30
C PHE A 221 6.63 -14.66 15.41
N GLY A 222 7.69 -15.18 16.04
CA GLY A 222 8.48 -14.43 17.04
C GLY A 222 9.15 -13.22 16.41
N ASP A 223 9.85 -13.43 15.30
CA ASP A 223 10.59 -12.39 14.59
C ASP A 223 9.63 -11.35 13.95
N LEU A 224 8.55 -11.84 13.34
CA LEU A 224 7.50 -10.98 12.79
C LEU A 224 6.78 -10.15 13.86
N ALA A 225 6.51 -10.74 15.04
CA ALA A 225 5.85 -10.03 16.14
C ALA A 225 6.73 -8.88 16.64
N GLN A 226 8.03 -9.10 16.81
CA GLN A 226 8.98 -8.07 17.19
C GLN A 226 8.98 -6.92 16.14
N TYR A 227 9.11 -7.26 14.87
CA TYR A 227 9.07 -6.28 13.78
C TYR A 227 7.76 -5.47 13.79
N VAL A 228 6.60 -6.15 13.87
CA VAL A 228 5.29 -5.49 13.88
C VAL A 228 5.13 -4.57 15.08
N LEU A 229 5.54 -5.00 16.28
CA LEU A 229 5.45 -4.18 17.49
C LEU A 229 6.32 -2.91 17.39
N ILE A 230 7.55 -3.04 16.89
CA ILE A 230 8.44 -1.90 16.68
C ILE A 230 7.88 -0.97 15.61
N LEU A 231 7.38 -1.52 14.50
CA LEU A 231 6.74 -0.73 13.44
C LEU A 231 5.54 0.05 13.98
N MET A 232 4.65 -0.61 14.74
CA MET A 232 3.51 0.06 15.36
C MET A 232 3.96 1.17 16.33
N PHE A 233 4.96 0.90 17.15
CA PHE A 233 5.54 1.91 18.04
C PHE A 233 6.06 3.13 17.25
N VAL A 234 6.84 2.90 16.19
CA VAL A 234 7.38 3.97 15.33
C VAL A 234 6.27 4.78 14.67
N LEU A 235 5.22 4.12 14.16
CA LEU A 235 4.08 4.80 13.55
C LEU A 235 3.33 5.67 14.54
N PHE A 236 3.07 5.18 15.76
CA PHE A 236 2.43 5.99 16.81
C PHE A 236 3.34 7.12 17.29
N PHE A 237 4.64 6.86 17.46
CA PHE A 237 5.60 7.87 17.80
C PHE A 237 5.66 8.99 16.73
N HIS A 238 5.75 8.60 15.46
CA HIS A 238 5.71 9.54 14.34
C HIS A 238 4.41 10.35 14.31
N LEU A 239 3.27 9.71 14.49
CA LEU A 239 1.96 10.37 14.52
C LEU A 239 1.86 11.39 15.66
N PHE A 240 2.15 10.99 16.88
CA PHE A 240 1.90 11.85 18.04
C PHE A 240 3.05 12.82 18.34
N PHE A 241 4.28 12.44 18.07
CA PHE A 241 5.45 13.28 18.34
C PHE A 241 5.81 14.14 17.14
N THR A 242 6.09 13.53 15.99
CA THR A 242 6.61 14.26 14.82
C THR A 242 5.58 15.23 14.26
N TYR A 243 4.33 14.80 14.05
CA TYR A 243 3.30 15.70 13.55
C TYR A 243 2.93 16.78 14.56
N SER A 244 2.97 16.50 15.86
CA SER A 244 2.77 17.54 16.90
C SER A 244 3.86 18.61 16.84
N LEU A 245 5.11 18.19 16.65
CA LEU A 245 6.25 19.09 16.52
C LEU A 245 6.13 19.98 15.28
N ILE A 246 5.80 19.37 14.14
CA ILE A 246 5.59 20.07 12.86
C ILE A 246 4.45 21.10 12.99
N LEU A 247 3.30 20.70 13.55
CA LEU A 247 2.17 21.60 13.76
C LEU A 247 2.53 22.80 14.65
N LYS A 248 3.30 22.56 15.71
CA LYS A 248 3.73 23.62 16.61
C LYS A 248 4.75 24.56 15.97
N ILE A 249 5.73 24.04 15.24
CA ILE A 249 6.82 24.83 14.64
C ILE A 249 6.33 25.61 13.41
N PHE A 250 5.65 24.93 12.47
CA PHE A 250 5.31 25.54 11.18
C PHE A 250 3.96 26.25 11.17
N ALA A 251 3.01 25.81 11.97
CA ALA A 251 1.66 26.37 11.97
C ALA A 251 1.29 27.08 13.27
N ASN A 252 2.12 26.99 14.31
CA ASN A 252 1.84 27.49 15.65
C ASN A 252 0.46 27.04 16.20
N LEU A 253 0.03 25.83 15.83
CA LEU A 253 -1.22 25.24 16.25
C LEU A 253 -1.04 24.34 17.47
N ASN A 254 -2.10 24.23 18.28
CA ASN A 254 -2.12 23.30 19.40
C ASN A 254 -2.43 21.88 18.89
N PRO A 255 -1.48 20.92 19.03
CA PRO A 255 -1.67 19.56 18.53
C PRO A 255 -2.87 18.84 19.14
N ILE A 256 -3.16 19.05 20.41
CA ILE A 256 -4.28 18.41 21.11
C ILE A 256 -5.61 18.83 20.48
N ILE A 257 -5.77 20.13 20.19
CA ILE A 257 -6.99 20.65 19.54
C ILE A 257 -7.09 20.08 18.12
N PHE A 258 -5.97 20.03 17.39
CA PHE A 258 -5.94 19.46 16.04
C PHE A 258 -6.36 18.00 16.03
N PHE A 259 -5.74 17.14 16.86
CA PHE A 259 -6.11 15.72 16.92
C PHE A 259 -7.55 15.49 17.35
N ARG A 260 -8.06 16.32 18.28
CA ARG A 260 -9.46 16.25 18.70
C ARG A 260 -10.42 16.55 17.55
N LYS A 261 -10.14 17.57 16.73
CA LYS A 261 -10.93 17.90 15.54
C LYS A 261 -10.84 16.85 14.47
N MET A 262 -9.62 16.33 14.21
CA MET A 262 -9.37 15.34 13.16
C MET A 262 -9.75 13.91 13.52
N ARG A 263 -10.20 13.65 14.76
CA ARG A 263 -10.53 12.29 15.22
C ARG A 263 -11.49 11.55 14.31
N ASN A 264 -12.56 12.19 13.88
CA ASN A 264 -13.56 11.55 13.02
C ASN A 264 -13.03 11.28 11.63
N VAL A 265 -12.17 12.17 11.09
CA VAL A 265 -11.49 11.97 9.82
C VAL A 265 -10.52 10.79 9.91
N ALA A 266 -9.74 10.71 10.98
CA ALA A 266 -8.81 9.62 11.22
C ALA A 266 -9.52 8.26 11.36
N LEU A 267 -10.61 8.20 12.11
CA LEU A 267 -11.43 7.00 12.25
C LEU A 267 -12.04 6.57 10.91
N PHE A 268 -12.52 7.52 10.11
CA PHE A 268 -13.05 7.24 8.78
C PHE A 268 -11.95 6.74 7.83
N ALA A 269 -10.78 7.40 7.82
CA ALA A 269 -9.62 6.97 7.03
C ALA A 269 -9.16 5.56 7.40
N PHE A 270 -9.09 5.26 8.70
CA PHE A 270 -8.71 3.95 9.21
C PHE A 270 -9.73 2.87 8.79
N SER A 271 -11.04 3.14 8.94
CA SER A 271 -12.08 2.17 8.61
C SER A 271 -12.21 1.90 7.11
N THR A 272 -11.91 2.91 6.28
CA THR A 272 -11.99 2.77 4.81
C THR A 272 -10.66 2.34 4.19
N SER A 273 -9.55 2.46 4.92
CA SER A 273 -8.19 2.25 4.41
C SER A 273 -7.93 3.01 3.11
N SER A 274 -8.61 4.14 2.89
CA SER A 274 -8.57 4.91 1.67
C SER A 274 -8.49 6.41 1.93
N SER A 275 -7.37 7.02 1.55
CA SER A 275 -7.18 8.47 1.62
C SER A 275 -8.14 9.22 0.69
N ALA A 276 -8.42 8.68 -0.51
CA ALA A 276 -9.33 9.28 -1.46
C ALA A 276 -10.78 9.31 -0.95
N ALA A 277 -11.25 8.21 -0.33
CA ALA A 277 -12.58 8.16 0.29
C ALA A 277 -12.71 9.14 1.47
N THR A 278 -11.61 9.56 2.07
CA THR A 278 -11.58 10.47 3.23
C THR A 278 -11.67 11.94 2.84
N ILE A 279 -11.39 12.29 1.58
CA ILE A 279 -11.41 13.69 1.11
C ILE A 279 -12.69 14.44 1.46
N PRO A 280 -13.91 13.93 1.21
CA PRO A 280 -15.15 14.65 1.52
C PRO A 280 -15.35 14.91 3.03
N VAL A 281 -14.88 13.98 3.86
CA VAL A 281 -14.97 14.12 5.33
C VAL A 281 -13.94 15.14 5.81
N THR A 282 -12.74 15.12 5.24
CA THR A 282 -11.68 16.11 5.54
C THR A 282 -12.15 17.52 5.21
N LEU A 283 -12.68 17.74 3.99
CA LEU A 283 -13.15 19.03 3.52
C LEU A 283 -14.29 19.62 4.39
N LYS A 284 -15.10 18.76 5.00
CA LYS A 284 -16.15 19.21 5.94
C LYS A 284 -15.64 19.54 7.33
N THR A 285 -14.45 19.04 7.68
CA THR A 285 -13.88 19.14 9.03
C THR A 285 -12.91 20.32 9.15
N VAL A 286 -12.28 20.69 8.04
CA VAL A 286 -11.36 21.84 7.92
C VAL A 286 -12.13 23.10 7.55
#